data_a4ea79a3ffff9c47dce16514af32399b
#
_entry.id   a4ea79a3ffff9c47dce16514af32399b
#
_cell.length_a   1.000
_cell.length_b   1.000
_cell.length_c   1.000
_cell.angle_alpha   90.00
_cell.angle_beta   90.00
_cell.angle_gamma   90.00
#
_symmetry.space_group_name_H-M   'P 1'
#
loop_
_entity.id
_entity.type
_entity.pdbx_description
1 polymer ?
#
loop_
_entity_poly.entity_id
_entity_poly.type
_entity_poly.pdbx_seq_one_letter_code
_entity_poly.pdbx_strand_id
1 'polypeptide(L)'
;MKSCRLVCAAATFLAALVFTAARADNVKASEEYPEFYNGDSAKGIDFVQSIKVLAPRYCSNVKGDVTVVFEAKGMTRVLARCWSGEGEWGKDTVLADVKLDARSRGEFVFHADRYPAGPTTIRLQAIDGKGHQDYCELQVYNLGGVKWKQGIPASDPPGAAGMKLVYSDDFDGPLSISPDGRGAKYAAHKTGGGDFSGWPFSDQEGDCLPFGQQDTYLRIHASKPFGTKGRTGILSSIRPDGTGVAVPVPAYFECRLICHSAPGSWGAFWTLSKGTIGMAKDDPKFAETKAAGCDELDVLECYGGYGPRNPNHGGKYGVTTHWWGQKDMGKAPHAFPDAMKMAGGSSWSWTFHTYGLLITETDTVYYFDDVEVLRHPTGPVSKSQDTWFLINYAIAGISGWPYDLERYGNESDMWVDWVRVYCGKEMPKDFGEVPPVGVKGTIGLNFTSGKDDESVMRGWDIAGALDTAQLNWNNLPLNRKSFDGMADGEGRATSVSVALGTKARHEKCEPWGFGGGDKRLHTAGVADSPIAVKDVPFEKFDVIVHLGAGINGWSGDVSLLRPDGTELSAYAVNFGWIGGGRYVEATREKGTDSNKADCMVVFRGVTEKSFAIQFSKRGGKGAAAVAGLQLVPAK
;
A
#
# COMPACT_ATOMS: atom_id res chain seq x y z
N MET A 1 -41.25 16.03 -31.59
CA MET A 1 -41.02 14.81 -30.76
C MET A 1 -40.88 13.54 -31.60
N LYS A 2 -40.11 13.54 -32.70
CA LYS A 2 -39.85 12.34 -33.53
C LYS A 2 -38.38 12.15 -33.93
N SER A 3 -37.44 12.98 -33.45
CA SER A 3 -36.03 12.91 -33.83
C SER A 3 -35.11 12.28 -32.75
N CYS A 4 -35.57 12.08 -31.53
CA CYS A 4 -34.73 11.53 -30.43
C CYS A 4 -34.69 9.99 -30.35
N ARG A 5 -35.59 9.26 -31.05
CA ARG A 5 -35.59 7.79 -31.01
C ARG A 5 -34.66 7.11 -32.04
N LEU A 6 -34.19 7.85 -33.03
CA LEU A 6 -33.30 7.27 -34.05
C LEU A 6 -31.81 7.23 -33.62
N VAL A 7 -31.40 8.16 -32.74
CA VAL A 7 -30.00 8.25 -32.31
C VAL A 7 -29.66 7.15 -31.29
N CYS A 8 -30.59 6.80 -30.39
CA CYS A 8 -30.37 5.70 -29.43
C CYS A 8 -30.30 4.31 -30.08
N ALA A 9 -31.02 4.08 -31.18
CA ALA A 9 -31.00 2.81 -31.90
C ALA A 9 -29.68 2.59 -32.66
N ALA A 10 -29.06 3.68 -33.17
CA ALA A 10 -27.79 3.60 -33.88
C ALA A 10 -26.60 3.35 -32.92
N ALA A 11 -26.63 3.93 -31.72
CA ALA A 11 -25.57 3.68 -30.69
C ALA A 11 -25.63 2.25 -30.15
N THR A 12 -26.83 1.72 -29.95
CA THR A 12 -27.01 0.33 -29.47
C THR A 12 -26.61 -0.71 -30.55
N PHE A 13 -26.82 -0.38 -31.83
CA PHE A 13 -26.40 -1.25 -32.95
C PHE A 13 -24.88 -1.22 -33.18
N LEU A 14 -24.22 -0.07 -32.95
CA LEU A 14 -22.75 0.03 -33.06
C LEU A 14 -22.05 -0.73 -31.93
N ALA A 15 -22.57 -0.63 -30.72
CA ALA A 15 -22.03 -1.40 -29.57
C ALA A 15 -22.22 -2.91 -29.78
N ALA A 16 -23.37 -3.36 -30.30
CA ALA A 16 -23.62 -4.75 -30.59
C ALA A 16 -22.76 -5.30 -31.75
N LEU A 17 -22.44 -4.47 -32.75
CA LEU A 17 -21.55 -4.87 -33.86
C LEU A 17 -20.06 -4.95 -33.42
N VAL A 18 -19.62 -4.11 -32.50
CA VAL A 18 -18.27 -4.20 -31.93
C VAL A 18 -18.14 -5.46 -31.06
N PHE A 19 -19.16 -5.80 -30.28
CA PHE A 19 -19.19 -7.05 -29.50
C PHE A 19 -19.17 -8.31 -30.37
N THR A 20 -19.80 -8.32 -31.53
CA THR A 20 -19.79 -9.46 -32.43
C THR A 20 -18.47 -9.61 -33.19
N ALA A 21 -17.80 -8.52 -33.53
CA ALA A 21 -16.50 -8.58 -34.22
C ALA A 21 -15.36 -9.07 -33.27
N ALA A 22 -15.32 -8.58 -32.02
CA ALA A 22 -14.34 -9.05 -31.04
C ALA A 22 -14.51 -10.56 -30.71
N ARG A 23 -15.74 -11.05 -30.70
CA ARG A 23 -16.06 -12.47 -30.51
C ARG A 23 -15.57 -13.36 -31.66
N ALA A 24 -15.60 -12.87 -32.90
CA ALA A 24 -15.19 -13.65 -34.07
C ALA A 24 -13.68 -13.87 -34.16
N ASP A 25 -12.87 -12.93 -33.70
CA ASP A 25 -11.41 -13.01 -33.81
C ASP A 25 -10.76 -13.86 -32.68
N ASN A 26 -11.37 -13.91 -31.51
CA ASN A 26 -10.93 -14.81 -30.42
C ASN A 26 -11.28 -16.28 -30.71
N VAL A 27 -12.34 -16.53 -31.45
CA VAL A 27 -12.67 -17.86 -31.98
C VAL A 27 -11.61 -18.32 -32.99
N LYS A 28 -11.04 -17.41 -33.80
CA LYS A 28 -9.98 -17.76 -34.75
C LYS A 28 -8.70 -18.29 -34.09
N ALA A 29 -8.24 -17.69 -32.98
CA ALA A 29 -7.05 -18.21 -32.30
C ALA A 29 -7.27 -19.60 -31.71
N SER A 30 -8.48 -19.91 -31.19
CA SER A 30 -8.84 -21.26 -30.72
C SER A 30 -9.09 -22.24 -31.87
N GLU A 31 -9.52 -21.78 -33.04
CA GLU A 31 -9.67 -22.59 -34.24
C GLU A 31 -8.31 -22.89 -34.91
N GLU A 32 -7.38 -21.89 -34.87
CA GLU A 32 -6.04 -22.03 -35.45
C GLU A 32 -5.11 -22.88 -34.59
N TYR A 33 -5.30 -22.87 -33.27
CA TYR A 33 -4.49 -23.63 -32.30
C TYR A 33 -5.37 -24.46 -31.34
N PRO A 34 -6.19 -25.39 -31.83
CA PRO A 34 -7.19 -26.07 -31.00
C PRO A 34 -6.61 -26.99 -29.93
N GLU A 35 -5.35 -27.37 -30.07
CA GLU A 35 -4.62 -28.18 -29.09
C GLU A 35 -4.21 -27.44 -27.83
N PHE A 36 -4.23 -26.08 -27.85
CA PHE A 36 -3.91 -25.27 -26.70
C PHE A 36 -5.19 -24.89 -25.93
N TYR A 37 -5.10 -25.06 -24.61
CA TYR A 37 -6.20 -24.71 -23.72
C TYR A 37 -6.49 -23.19 -23.71
N ASN A 38 -7.76 -22.82 -23.84
CA ASN A 38 -8.24 -21.43 -23.91
C ASN A 38 -9.16 -21.03 -22.75
N GLY A 39 -9.12 -21.69 -21.62
CA GLY A 39 -9.84 -21.28 -20.41
C GLY A 39 -11.28 -21.81 -20.27
N ASP A 40 -11.94 -22.26 -21.33
CA ASP A 40 -13.35 -22.71 -21.24
C ASP A 40 -13.52 -24.18 -20.84
N SER A 41 -12.47 -24.99 -20.97
CA SER A 41 -12.52 -26.41 -20.58
C SER A 41 -11.14 -26.96 -20.26
N ALA A 42 -10.93 -27.29 -18.99
CA ALA A 42 -9.76 -28.08 -18.54
C ALA A 42 -10.00 -29.59 -18.58
N LYS A 43 -11.09 -30.04 -19.17
CA LYS A 43 -11.45 -31.47 -19.17
C LYS A 43 -10.44 -32.28 -19.97
N GLY A 44 -9.77 -33.20 -19.30
CA GLY A 44 -8.75 -34.05 -19.92
C GLY A 44 -7.37 -33.41 -20.06
N ILE A 45 -7.16 -32.24 -19.49
CA ILE A 45 -5.84 -31.56 -19.43
C ILE A 45 -5.21 -31.82 -18.07
N ASP A 46 -3.97 -32.28 -18.07
CA ASP A 46 -3.14 -32.38 -16.89
C ASP A 46 -2.12 -31.23 -16.90
N PHE A 47 -2.28 -30.28 -15.94
CA PHE A 47 -1.39 -29.13 -15.81
C PHE A 47 -0.15 -29.50 -15.01
N VAL A 48 1.01 -29.37 -15.64
CA VAL A 48 2.31 -29.68 -15.05
C VAL A 48 3.24 -28.47 -15.16
N GLN A 49 4.00 -28.18 -14.12
CA GLN A 49 5.02 -27.13 -14.15
C GLN A 49 6.23 -27.56 -14.98
N SER A 50 6.42 -26.94 -16.12
CA SER A 50 7.41 -27.33 -17.10
C SER A 50 8.22 -26.13 -17.62
N ILE A 51 7.56 -24.98 -17.81
CA ILE A 51 8.16 -23.79 -18.41
C ILE A 51 9.02 -23.04 -17.38
N LYS A 52 10.26 -22.74 -17.79
CA LYS A 52 11.16 -21.82 -17.11
C LYS A 52 11.67 -20.79 -18.10
N VAL A 53 11.35 -19.53 -17.88
CA VAL A 53 11.90 -18.43 -18.68
C VAL A 53 13.35 -18.17 -18.24
N LEU A 54 14.25 -18.06 -19.21
CA LEU A 54 15.67 -17.84 -19.01
C LEU A 54 16.06 -16.39 -19.34
N ALA A 55 15.35 -15.75 -20.27
CA ALA A 55 15.48 -14.35 -20.65
C ALA A 55 14.20 -13.87 -21.35
N PRO A 56 13.83 -12.58 -21.23
CA PRO A 56 14.35 -11.60 -20.26
C PRO A 56 13.98 -11.96 -18.82
N ARG A 57 14.54 -11.23 -17.84
CA ARG A 57 14.16 -11.37 -16.44
C ARG A 57 12.71 -10.93 -16.23
N TYR A 58 11.98 -11.60 -15.34
CA TYR A 58 10.65 -11.18 -14.89
C TYR A 58 10.67 -9.76 -14.34
N CYS A 59 9.57 -9.04 -14.54
CA CYS A 59 9.36 -7.68 -14.04
C CYS A 59 10.43 -6.67 -14.50
N SER A 60 11.17 -6.99 -15.59
CA SER A 60 12.20 -6.10 -16.16
C SER A 60 11.64 -5.18 -17.23
N ASN A 61 12.32 -4.04 -17.44
CA ASN A 61 12.05 -3.14 -18.55
C ASN A 61 12.60 -3.68 -19.85
N VAL A 62 11.83 -3.59 -20.94
CA VAL A 62 12.21 -4.04 -22.29
C VAL A 62 11.88 -2.98 -23.34
N LYS A 63 12.58 -3.01 -24.48
CA LYS A 63 12.27 -2.20 -25.68
C LYS A 63 12.94 -2.79 -26.91
N GLY A 64 12.46 -2.44 -28.10
CA GLY A 64 13.01 -2.93 -29.37
C GLY A 64 12.85 -4.44 -29.53
N ASP A 65 13.84 -5.09 -30.11
CA ASP A 65 13.85 -6.53 -30.31
C ASP A 65 14.36 -7.24 -29.05
N VAL A 66 13.49 -8.02 -28.43
CA VAL A 66 13.76 -8.74 -27.17
C VAL A 66 13.74 -10.24 -27.43
N THR A 67 14.87 -10.91 -27.29
CA THR A 67 14.91 -12.37 -27.40
C THR A 67 14.33 -13.00 -26.11
N VAL A 68 13.22 -13.70 -26.25
CA VAL A 68 12.62 -14.51 -25.17
C VAL A 68 13.15 -15.92 -25.26
N VAL A 69 13.88 -16.36 -24.24
CA VAL A 69 14.49 -17.70 -24.16
C VAL A 69 13.87 -18.47 -23.01
N PHE A 70 13.50 -19.72 -23.26
CA PHE A 70 12.84 -20.54 -22.25
C PHE A 70 13.23 -22.03 -22.40
N GLU A 71 12.98 -22.78 -21.34
CA GLU A 71 13.06 -24.23 -21.27
C GLU A 71 11.69 -24.77 -20.85
N ALA A 72 11.24 -25.87 -21.47
CA ALA A 72 9.97 -26.54 -21.12
C ALA A 72 10.15 -28.06 -21.14
N LYS A 73 10.60 -28.62 -20.02
CA LYS A 73 10.97 -30.03 -19.90
C LYS A 73 9.76 -30.95 -20.11
N GLY A 74 9.95 -31.96 -20.96
CA GLY A 74 8.88 -32.92 -21.26
C GLY A 74 7.84 -32.43 -22.25
N MET A 75 7.93 -31.19 -22.70
CA MET A 75 7.04 -30.60 -23.69
C MET A 75 7.66 -30.69 -25.10
N THR A 76 6.83 -30.53 -26.13
CA THR A 76 7.25 -30.60 -27.53
C THR A 76 7.11 -29.27 -28.25
N ARG A 77 6.19 -28.42 -27.80
CA ARG A 77 5.81 -27.19 -28.49
C ARG A 77 5.36 -26.11 -27.51
N VAL A 78 5.67 -24.86 -27.80
CA VAL A 78 5.24 -23.69 -27.02
C VAL A 78 4.62 -22.66 -27.93
N LEU A 79 3.40 -22.22 -27.60
CA LEU A 79 2.71 -21.10 -28.20
C LEU A 79 2.93 -19.84 -27.32
N ALA A 80 3.45 -18.77 -27.90
CA ALA A 80 3.63 -17.49 -27.23
C ALA A 80 2.56 -16.50 -27.68
N ARG A 81 1.93 -15.80 -26.75
CA ARG A 81 0.86 -14.81 -27.00
C ARG A 81 1.01 -13.60 -26.10
N CYS A 82 0.53 -12.43 -26.58
CA CYS A 82 0.37 -11.24 -25.76
C CYS A 82 -0.82 -10.40 -26.24
N TRP A 83 -1.19 -9.37 -25.50
CA TRP A 83 -2.18 -8.39 -25.94
C TRP A 83 -1.65 -7.56 -27.11
N SER A 84 -2.48 -7.37 -28.15
CA SER A 84 -2.10 -6.68 -29.38
C SER A 84 -2.26 -5.16 -29.37
N GLY A 85 -2.95 -4.60 -28.36
CA GLY A 85 -3.29 -3.18 -28.29
C GLY A 85 -4.58 -2.82 -29.03
N GLU A 86 -5.26 -3.78 -29.65
CA GLU A 86 -6.52 -3.53 -30.33
C GLU A 86 -7.71 -3.69 -29.37
N GLY A 87 -8.45 -2.61 -29.20
CA GLY A 87 -9.65 -2.54 -28.36
C GLY A 87 -9.33 -2.45 -26.85
N GLU A 88 -10.29 -1.97 -26.07
CA GLU A 88 -10.16 -1.86 -24.61
C GLU A 88 -10.13 -3.23 -23.91
N TRP A 89 -10.57 -4.27 -24.60
CA TRP A 89 -10.81 -5.62 -24.08
C TRP A 89 -9.73 -6.63 -24.45
N GLY A 90 -8.59 -6.15 -24.96
CA GLY A 90 -7.42 -6.96 -25.17
C GLY A 90 -7.61 -8.16 -26.10
N LYS A 91 -7.44 -7.96 -27.37
CA LYS A 91 -7.16 -9.06 -28.28
C LYS A 91 -5.79 -9.62 -27.97
N ASP A 92 -5.70 -10.92 -27.74
CA ASP A 92 -4.41 -11.58 -27.76
C ASP A 92 -3.97 -11.86 -29.20
N THR A 93 -2.68 -11.83 -29.43
CA THR A 93 -2.07 -12.19 -30.70
C THR A 93 -0.97 -13.23 -30.50
N VAL A 94 -0.83 -14.10 -31.47
CA VAL A 94 0.25 -15.09 -31.48
C VAL A 94 1.55 -14.42 -31.87
N LEU A 95 2.54 -14.47 -30.97
CA LEU A 95 3.89 -13.99 -31.17
C LEU A 95 4.77 -15.01 -31.89
N ALA A 96 4.65 -16.26 -31.46
CA ALA A 96 5.44 -17.36 -31.99
C ALA A 96 4.80 -18.72 -31.68
N ASP A 97 5.06 -19.67 -32.55
CA ASP A 97 4.79 -21.10 -32.39
C ASP A 97 6.13 -21.84 -32.49
N VAL A 98 6.65 -22.28 -31.34
CA VAL A 98 8.01 -22.76 -31.20
C VAL A 98 8.03 -24.25 -30.95
N LYS A 99 8.67 -25.01 -31.85
CA LYS A 99 9.06 -26.40 -31.59
C LYS A 99 10.32 -26.41 -30.74
N LEU A 100 10.34 -27.21 -29.68
CA LEU A 100 11.47 -27.28 -28.76
C LEU A 100 12.63 -28.11 -29.36
N ASP A 101 13.85 -27.72 -29.01
CA ASP A 101 15.05 -28.47 -29.38
C ASP A 101 15.23 -29.75 -28.54
N ALA A 102 16.28 -30.52 -28.80
CA ALA A 102 16.60 -31.75 -28.08
C ALA A 102 16.92 -31.53 -26.59
N ARG A 103 17.14 -30.27 -26.16
CA ARG A 103 17.38 -29.86 -24.77
C ARG A 103 16.12 -29.27 -24.13
N SER A 104 14.95 -29.42 -24.78
CA SER A 104 13.67 -28.81 -24.37
C SER A 104 13.71 -27.29 -24.32
N ARG A 105 14.52 -26.64 -25.15
CA ARG A 105 14.65 -25.18 -25.23
C ARG A 105 14.00 -24.64 -26.48
N GLY A 106 13.52 -23.39 -26.34
CA GLY A 106 12.99 -22.60 -27.42
C GLY A 106 13.30 -21.11 -27.22
N GLU A 107 13.25 -20.38 -28.32
CA GLU A 107 13.39 -18.92 -28.31
C GLU A 107 12.58 -18.29 -29.43
N PHE A 108 12.23 -17.02 -29.24
CA PHE A 108 11.66 -16.17 -30.27
C PHE A 108 11.97 -14.70 -29.98
N VAL A 109 11.79 -13.84 -30.97
CA VAL A 109 11.96 -12.39 -30.81
C VAL A 109 10.62 -11.74 -30.57
N PHE A 110 10.48 -11.05 -29.43
CA PHE A 110 9.38 -10.14 -29.13
C PHE A 110 9.76 -8.73 -29.63
N HIS A 111 9.07 -8.25 -30.64
CA HIS A 111 9.27 -6.90 -31.20
C HIS A 111 8.47 -5.87 -30.37
N ALA A 112 9.01 -5.47 -29.21
CA ALA A 112 8.30 -4.67 -28.20
C ALA A 112 7.72 -3.36 -28.76
N ASP A 113 8.42 -2.72 -29.72
CA ASP A 113 7.98 -1.45 -30.33
C ASP A 113 6.67 -1.56 -31.15
N ARG A 114 6.20 -2.78 -31.44
CA ARG A 114 4.95 -3.03 -32.17
C ARG A 114 3.74 -3.22 -31.27
N TYR A 115 3.94 -3.27 -29.97
CA TYR A 115 2.90 -3.57 -28.97
C TYR A 115 2.68 -2.38 -28.05
N PRO A 116 1.62 -2.35 -27.22
CA PRO A 116 1.38 -1.25 -26.31
C PRO A 116 2.54 -1.00 -25.35
N ALA A 117 2.84 0.27 -25.11
CA ALA A 117 3.74 0.68 -24.05
C ALA A 117 3.14 0.38 -22.67
N GLY A 118 3.98 0.09 -21.70
CA GLY A 118 3.57 -0.15 -20.34
C GLY A 118 3.60 -1.63 -19.93
N PRO A 119 2.81 -2.02 -18.90
CA PRO A 119 2.77 -3.39 -18.42
C PRO A 119 2.41 -4.37 -19.54
N THR A 120 3.23 -5.37 -19.74
CA THR A 120 3.06 -6.36 -20.82
C THR A 120 3.19 -7.76 -20.25
N THR A 121 2.22 -8.62 -20.54
CA THR A 121 2.25 -10.04 -20.21
C THR A 121 2.42 -10.86 -21.47
N ILE A 122 3.46 -11.68 -21.51
CA ILE A 122 3.69 -12.67 -22.57
C ILE A 122 3.36 -14.03 -22.00
N ARG A 123 2.28 -14.66 -22.45
CA ARG A 123 1.93 -16.01 -22.08
C ARG A 123 2.69 -17.00 -22.95
N LEU A 124 3.42 -17.88 -22.31
CA LEU A 124 4.02 -19.07 -22.90
C LEU A 124 3.17 -20.27 -22.51
N GLN A 125 2.58 -20.97 -23.47
CA GLN A 125 1.77 -22.15 -23.25
C GLN A 125 2.42 -23.36 -23.93
N ALA A 126 2.77 -24.37 -23.13
CA ALA A 126 3.48 -25.56 -23.58
C ALA A 126 2.54 -26.78 -23.63
N ILE A 127 2.76 -27.67 -24.60
CA ILE A 127 2.05 -28.96 -24.74
C ILE A 127 3.05 -30.07 -25.04
N ASP A 128 2.71 -31.30 -24.59
CA ASP A 128 3.45 -32.53 -24.93
C ASP A 128 2.78 -33.36 -26.02
N GLY A 129 1.57 -33.01 -26.44
CA GLY A 129 0.75 -33.78 -27.37
C GLY A 129 0.12 -35.03 -26.77
N LYS A 130 0.20 -35.25 -25.46
CA LYS A 130 -0.35 -36.41 -24.72
C LYS A 130 -1.38 -36.03 -23.65
N GLY A 131 -1.72 -34.75 -23.57
CA GLY A 131 -2.70 -34.23 -22.62
C GLY A 131 -2.08 -33.42 -21.48
N HIS A 132 -0.74 -33.31 -21.36
CA HIS A 132 -0.10 -32.41 -20.40
C HIS A 132 0.08 -31.02 -21.03
N GLN A 133 -0.21 -30.04 -20.24
CA GLN A 133 0.02 -28.61 -20.58
C GLN A 133 0.63 -27.85 -19.41
N ASP A 134 1.32 -26.79 -19.73
CA ASP A 134 1.72 -25.76 -18.78
C ASP A 134 1.52 -24.39 -19.41
N TYR A 135 1.31 -23.37 -18.59
CA TYR A 135 1.47 -22.01 -19.02
C TYR A 135 2.22 -21.18 -17.99
N CYS A 136 2.96 -20.19 -18.48
CA CYS A 136 3.75 -19.28 -17.70
C CYS A 136 3.57 -17.88 -18.26
N GLU A 137 3.28 -16.91 -17.43
CA GLU A 137 3.04 -15.53 -17.81
C GLU A 137 4.26 -14.68 -17.47
N LEU A 138 5.10 -14.41 -18.48
CA LEU A 138 6.25 -13.52 -18.35
C LEU A 138 5.76 -12.09 -18.28
N GLN A 139 5.94 -11.44 -17.14
CA GLN A 139 5.70 -10.01 -16.96
C GLN A 139 6.95 -9.21 -17.37
N VAL A 140 6.75 -8.17 -18.18
CA VAL A 140 7.75 -7.17 -18.52
C VAL A 140 7.09 -5.80 -18.60
N TYR A 141 7.88 -4.74 -18.53
CA TYR A 141 7.42 -3.39 -18.81
C TYR A 141 7.97 -2.89 -20.14
N ASN A 142 7.10 -2.62 -21.10
CA ASN A 142 7.48 -2.19 -22.45
C ASN A 142 7.73 -0.69 -22.49
N LEU A 143 9.00 -0.28 -22.56
CA LEU A 143 9.41 1.13 -22.68
C LEU A 143 9.33 1.67 -24.11
N GLY A 144 9.35 0.79 -25.11
CA GLY A 144 9.45 1.14 -26.52
C GLY A 144 8.12 1.11 -27.27
N GLY A 145 7.05 0.69 -26.61
CA GLY A 145 5.79 0.37 -27.25
C GLY A 145 4.99 1.58 -27.76
N VAL A 146 3.90 1.27 -28.43
CA VAL A 146 2.96 2.27 -28.93
C VAL A 146 2.18 2.86 -27.76
N LYS A 147 2.14 4.17 -27.65
CA LYS A 147 1.32 4.86 -26.65
C LYS A 147 -0.16 4.52 -26.83
N TRP A 148 -0.83 4.22 -25.74
CA TRP A 148 -2.26 3.96 -25.71
C TRP A 148 -2.92 4.73 -24.57
N LYS A 149 -4.25 4.70 -24.51
CA LYS A 149 -5.03 5.48 -23.53
C LYS A 149 -4.67 5.10 -22.09
N GLN A 150 -4.34 6.10 -21.31
CA GLN A 150 -3.99 6.04 -19.90
C GLN A 150 -4.69 7.14 -19.13
N GLY A 151 -4.76 7.00 -17.81
CA GLY A 151 -5.30 7.99 -16.90
C GLY A 151 -6.82 8.02 -16.81
N ILE A 152 -7.31 8.90 -15.97
CA ILE A 152 -8.73 9.00 -15.62
C ILE A 152 -9.56 9.45 -16.83
N PRO A 153 -10.63 8.74 -17.21
CA PRO A 153 -11.53 9.16 -18.26
C PRO A 153 -12.21 10.51 -17.94
N ALA A 154 -12.44 11.33 -18.95
CA ALA A 154 -13.14 12.61 -18.79
C ALA A 154 -14.63 12.45 -18.44
N SER A 155 -15.22 11.29 -18.74
CA SER A 155 -16.62 10.99 -18.41
C SER A 155 -16.73 10.28 -17.07
N ASP A 156 -17.79 10.58 -16.35
CA ASP A 156 -18.15 9.84 -15.14
C ASP A 156 -18.71 8.46 -15.51
N PRO A 157 -18.46 7.42 -14.69
CA PRO A 157 -19.02 6.09 -14.91
C PRO A 157 -20.54 6.08 -14.64
N PRO A 158 -21.30 5.22 -15.32
CA PRO A 158 -22.75 5.12 -15.11
C PRO A 158 -23.15 4.86 -13.66
N GLY A 159 -22.34 4.10 -12.91
CA GLY A 159 -22.56 3.80 -11.49
C GLY A 159 -22.47 5.02 -10.56
N ALA A 160 -21.81 6.10 -10.98
CA ALA A 160 -21.70 7.34 -10.23
C ALA A 160 -22.77 8.38 -10.56
N ALA A 161 -23.80 8.01 -11.32
CA ALA A 161 -24.82 8.95 -11.78
C ALA A 161 -25.46 9.73 -10.61
N GLY A 162 -25.45 11.06 -10.70
CA GLY A 162 -25.99 11.96 -9.67
C GLY A 162 -25.07 12.21 -8.47
N MET A 163 -23.84 11.72 -8.50
CA MET A 163 -22.80 11.98 -7.49
C MET A 163 -21.75 12.95 -8.02
N LYS A 164 -20.93 13.49 -7.12
CA LYS A 164 -19.78 14.32 -7.46
C LYS A 164 -18.50 13.53 -7.25
N LEU A 165 -17.52 13.70 -8.16
CA LEU A 165 -16.16 13.24 -7.94
C LEU A 165 -15.57 14.00 -6.73
N VAL A 166 -15.22 13.29 -5.68
CA VAL A 166 -14.68 13.86 -4.43
C VAL A 166 -13.22 13.51 -4.20
N TYR A 167 -12.72 12.48 -4.86
CA TYR A 167 -11.32 12.09 -4.82
C TYR A 167 -10.92 11.37 -6.09
N SER A 168 -9.70 11.62 -6.57
CA SER A 168 -9.07 10.83 -7.63
C SER A 168 -7.55 10.85 -7.50
N ASP A 169 -6.92 9.79 -7.97
CA ASP A 169 -5.47 9.68 -8.10
C ASP A 169 -5.16 8.83 -9.33
N ASP A 170 -4.45 9.41 -10.28
CA ASP A 170 -3.98 8.75 -11.51
C ASP A 170 -2.49 8.41 -11.45
N PHE A 171 -1.88 8.56 -10.27
CA PHE A 171 -0.50 8.21 -9.98
C PHE A 171 0.54 8.82 -10.95
N ASP A 172 0.22 9.93 -11.59
CA ASP A 172 1.10 10.64 -12.53
C ASP A 172 2.14 11.52 -11.83
N GLY A 173 1.97 11.78 -10.52
CA GLY A 173 2.87 12.51 -9.66
C GLY A 173 3.75 11.63 -8.78
N PRO A 174 4.64 12.21 -7.96
CA PRO A 174 5.43 11.47 -6.99
C PRO A 174 4.56 10.64 -6.04
N LEU A 175 4.97 9.40 -5.75
CA LEU A 175 4.24 8.52 -4.83
C LEU A 175 4.08 9.19 -3.46
N SER A 176 2.82 9.27 -3.01
CA SER A 176 2.45 9.86 -1.74
C SER A 176 2.00 8.76 -0.76
N ILE A 177 2.97 8.01 -0.25
CA ILE A 177 2.78 6.83 0.60
C ILE A 177 3.73 6.94 1.78
N SER A 178 3.21 6.74 2.99
CA SER A 178 4.03 6.65 4.20
C SER A 178 3.54 5.49 5.09
N PRO A 179 4.31 5.03 6.08
CA PRO A 179 3.94 3.85 6.88
C PRO A 179 2.52 3.91 7.45
N ASP A 180 2.13 5.05 8.00
CA ASP A 180 0.82 5.25 8.63
C ASP A 180 -0.03 6.35 7.95
N GLY A 181 0.38 6.81 6.78
CA GLY A 181 -0.32 7.83 6.00
C GLY A 181 -0.06 9.27 6.44
N ARG A 182 0.73 9.53 7.50
CA ARG A 182 1.09 10.90 7.88
C ARG A 182 1.87 11.58 6.75
N GLY A 183 1.46 12.78 6.39
CA GLY A 183 2.08 13.55 5.30
C GLY A 183 1.96 12.91 3.92
N ALA A 184 1.06 11.95 3.75
CA ALA A 184 0.86 11.22 2.50
C ALA A 184 -0.62 10.97 2.24
N LYS A 185 -0.96 10.70 0.97
CA LYS A 185 -2.31 10.30 0.56
C LYS A 185 -2.68 8.93 1.14
N TYR A 186 -1.71 8.00 1.23
CA TYR A 186 -1.94 6.61 1.61
C TYR A 186 -1.04 6.15 2.75
N ALA A 187 -1.58 5.25 3.58
CA ALA A 187 -0.78 4.45 4.48
C ALA A 187 -0.35 3.14 3.80
N ALA A 188 0.91 2.72 4.03
CA ALA A 188 1.51 1.49 3.50
C ALA A 188 1.09 0.23 4.27
N HIS A 189 0.23 0.37 5.27
CA HIS A 189 -0.33 -0.72 6.07
C HIS A 189 -1.84 -0.57 6.19
N LYS A 190 -2.52 -1.69 6.44
CA LYS A 190 -3.95 -1.67 6.73
C LYS A 190 -4.22 -0.88 8.00
N THR A 191 -4.90 0.24 7.87
CA THR A 191 -5.32 1.04 9.03
C THR A 191 -6.25 0.22 9.92
N GLY A 192 -5.97 0.21 11.22
CA GLY A 192 -6.63 -0.67 12.18
C GLY A 192 -5.93 -2.01 12.42
N GLY A 193 -4.90 -2.32 11.64
CA GLY A 193 -4.03 -3.49 11.82
C GLY A 193 -4.51 -4.76 11.10
N GLY A 194 -3.73 -5.83 11.24
CA GLY A 194 -3.98 -7.14 10.65
C GLY A 194 -3.28 -7.31 9.29
N ASP A 195 -2.16 -8.03 9.29
CA ASP A 195 -1.53 -8.52 8.06
C ASP A 195 -2.10 -9.90 7.72
N PHE A 196 -2.55 -10.07 6.49
CA PHE A 196 -3.18 -11.30 6.00
C PHE A 196 -2.38 -11.97 4.88
N SER A 197 -1.33 -11.31 4.38
CA SER A 197 -0.45 -11.83 3.33
C SER A 197 0.61 -12.77 3.91
N GLY A 198 0.99 -13.79 3.15
CA GLY A 198 2.10 -14.69 3.50
C GLY A 198 3.46 -14.00 3.36
N TRP A 199 3.59 -13.08 2.41
CA TRP A 199 4.69 -12.12 2.36
C TRP A 199 4.25 -10.82 3.02
N PRO A 200 4.96 -10.34 4.07
CA PRO A 200 4.54 -9.15 4.81
C PRO A 200 4.31 -7.93 3.92
N PHE A 201 3.26 -7.18 4.19
CA PHE A 201 3.13 -5.82 3.69
C PHE A 201 4.21 -4.95 4.32
N SER A 202 4.86 -4.13 3.52
CA SER A 202 6.10 -3.46 3.93
C SER A 202 6.07 -1.98 3.60
N ASP A 203 6.81 -1.25 4.42
CA ASP A 203 7.17 0.13 4.11
C ASP A 203 8.06 0.20 2.87
N GLN A 204 8.12 1.39 2.27
CA GLN A 204 8.97 1.72 1.13
C GLN A 204 10.43 1.83 1.58
N GLU A 205 11.06 0.72 1.97
CA GLU A 205 12.40 0.73 2.53
C GLU A 205 13.22 -0.54 2.26
N GLY A 206 14.54 -0.41 2.36
CA GLY A 206 15.50 -1.51 2.15
C GLY A 206 15.62 -1.92 0.69
N ASP A 207 16.00 -3.18 0.46
CA ASP A 207 16.21 -3.74 -0.88
C ASP A 207 14.91 -4.15 -1.59
N CYS A 208 13.80 -4.18 -0.85
CA CYS A 208 12.46 -4.46 -1.36
C CYS A 208 11.62 -3.19 -1.27
N LEU A 209 11.42 -2.55 -2.40
CA LEU A 209 10.53 -1.40 -2.51
C LEU A 209 9.17 -1.87 -3.04
N PRO A 210 8.16 -2.06 -2.15
CA PRO A 210 6.87 -2.61 -2.56
C PRO A 210 6.08 -1.67 -3.46
N PHE A 211 6.45 -0.39 -3.53
CA PHE A 211 5.79 0.58 -4.38
C PHE A 211 6.76 1.24 -5.34
N GLY A 212 6.34 1.40 -6.57
CA GLY A 212 7.04 2.14 -7.60
C GLY A 212 6.07 2.96 -8.43
N GLN A 213 6.60 3.96 -9.12
CA GLN A 213 5.88 4.67 -10.16
C GLN A 213 6.64 4.46 -11.45
N GLN A 214 5.91 4.12 -12.52
CA GLN A 214 6.48 4.03 -13.84
C GLN A 214 5.48 4.60 -14.85
N ASP A 215 5.89 5.59 -15.61
CA ASP A 215 5.00 6.46 -16.38
C ASP A 215 3.90 7.04 -15.47
N THR A 216 2.63 6.76 -15.76
CA THR A 216 1.46 7.16 -14.98
C THR A 216 0.86 6.00 -14.17
N TYR A 217 1.63 4.96 -13.88
CA TYR A 217 1.12 3.81 -13.15
C TYR A 217 1.75 3.68 -11.77
N LEU A 218 0.93 3.37 -10.77
CA LEU A 218 1.43 2.79 -9.53
C LEU A 218 1.77 1.32 -9.79
N ARG A 219 2.99 0.94 -9.44
CA ARG A 219 3.45 -0.44 -9.38
C ARG A 219 3.38 -0.92 -7.93
N ILE A 220 2.68 -2.02 -7.67
CA ILE A 220 2.80 -2.75 -6.41
C ILE A 220 3.62 -4.01 -6.70
N HIS A 221 4.83 -4.05 -6.15
CA HIS A 221 5.85 -5.05 -6.43
C HIS A 221 5.99 -6.05 -5.30
N ALA A 222 5.66 -7.30 -5.58
CA ALA A 222 5.97 -8.40 -4.68
C ALA A 222 7.33 -8.98 -5.06
N SER A 223 8.25 -9.09 -4.09
CA SER A 223 9.57 -9.67 -4.31
C SER A 223 10.11 -10.39 -3.08
N LYS A 224 10.95 -11.42 -3.32
CA LYS A 224 11.65 -12.19 -2.29
C LYS A 224 13.13 -12.29 -2.63
N PRO A 225 13.92 -11.25 -2.36
CA PRO A 225 15.37 -11.31 -2.50
C PRO A 225 15.95 -12.48 -1.69
N PHE A 226 17.08 -13.00 -2.16
CA PHE A 226 17.76 -14.13 -1.52
C PHE A 226 17.98 -13.88 -0.02
N GLY A 227 17.60 -14.83 0.81
CA GLY A 227 17.74 -14.74 2.27
C GLY A 227 16.67 -13.93 2.99
N THR A 228 15.62 -13.44 2.27
CA THR A 228 14.51 -12.68 2.86
C THR A 228 13.23 -13.49 2.99
N LYS A 229 12.24 -12.96 3.74
CA LYS A 229 10.89 -13.54 3.85
C LYS A 229 9.99 -13.20 2.65
N GLY A 230 10.45 -12.38 1.72
CA GLY A 230 9.61 -11.75 0.71
C GLY A 230 8.86 -10.54 1.28
N ARG A 231 8.39 -9.67 0.40
CA ARG A 231 7.65 -8.45 0.74
C ARG A 231 6.70 -8.07 -0.37
N THR A 232 5.65 -7.36 -0.01
CA THR A 232 4.64 -6.85 -0.94
C THR A 232 4.00 -5.59 -0.37
N GLY A 233 2.99 -5.02 -1.04
CA GLY A 233 2.39 -3.74 -0.66
C GLY A 233 0.88 -3.76 -0.51
N ILE A 234 0.39 -2.89 0.37
CA ILE A 234 -1.01 -2.49 0.53
C ILE A 234 -1.10 -0.98 0.69
N LEU A 235 -2.11 -0.38 0.11
CA LEU A 235 -2.48 1.03 0.32
C LEU A 235 -3.79 1.12 1.07
N SER A 236 -3.82 1.93 2.12
CA SER A 236 -5.03 2.33 2.84
C SER A 236 -5.35 3.80 2.56
N SER A 237 -6.59 4.10 2.22
CA SER A 237 -7.04 5.47 1.91
C SER A 237 -7.31 6.34 3.13
N ILE A 238 -7.27 5.77 4.34
CA ILE A 238 -7.40 6.52 5.59
C ILE A 238 -6.21 6.27 6.53
N ARG A 239 -6.01 7.23 7.42
CA ARG A 239 -4.97 7.24 8.46
C ARG A 239 -5.52 6.71 9.80
N PRO A 240 -4.65 6.35 10.77
CA PRO A 240 -5.08 5.90 12.09
C PRO A 240 -5.93 6.89 12.89
N ASP A 241 -5.81 8.19 12.61
CA ASP A 241 -6.66 9.24 13.17
C ASP A 241 -8.05 9.34 12.51
N GLY A 242 -8.31 8.50 11.50
CA GLY A 242 -9.56 8.45 10.76
C GLY A 242 -9.71 9.51 9.67
N THR A 243 -8.67 10.31 9.42
CA THR A 243 -8.64 11.26 8.30
C THR A 243 -8.24 10.58 6.99
N GLY A 244 -8.49 11.21 5.85
CA GLY A 244 -8.23 10.65 4.52
C GLY A 244 -9.51 10.48 3.72
N VAL A 245 -9.53 9.49 2.83
CA VAL A 245 -10.67 9.26 1.94
C VAL A 245 -11.60 8.19 2.52
N ALA A 246 -12.65 8.65 3.20
CA ALA A 246 -13.77 7.83 3.65
C ALA A 246 -15.06 8.60 3.39
N VAL A 247 -16.05 8.00 2.75
CA VAL A 247 -17.28 8.66 2.29
C VAL A 247 -18.54 7.97 2.80
N PRO A 248 -19.59 8.74 3.15
CA PRO A 248 -20.90 8.20 3.48
C PRO A 248 -21.67 7.79 2.23
N VAL A 249 -22.71 6.99 2.39
CA VAL A 249 -23.63 6.64 1.29
C VAL A 249 -24.52 7.85 0.91
N PRO A 250 -24.91 7.99 -0.39
CA PRO A 250 -24.52 7.14 -1.51
C PRO A 250 -23.10 7.44 -1.98
N ALA A 251 -22.36 6.40 -2.31
CA ALA A 251 -20.96 6.46 -2.74
C ALA A 251 -20.68 5.51 -3.90
N TYR A 252 -19.72 5.89 -4.76
CA TYR A 252 -19.20 5.02 -5.80
C TYR A 252 -17.67 5.03 -5.77
N PHE A 253 -17.08 3.85 -5.71
CA PHE A 253 -15.65 3.63 -5.74
C PHE A 253 -15.28 2.91 -7.02
N GLU A 254 -14.19 3.30 -7.64
CA GLU A 254 -13.72 2.67 -8.87
C GLU A 254 -12.21 2.67 -8.94
N CYS A 255 -11.64 1.56 -9.39
CA CYS A 255 -10.21 1.41 -9.61
C CYS A 255 -9.95 0.72 -10.94
N ARG A 256 -8.99 1.23 -11.72
CA ARG A 256 -8.53 0.61 -12.96
C ARG A 256 -7.15 0.00 -12.74
N LEU A 257 -7.05 -1.30 -12.91
CA LEU A 257 -5.82 -2.02 -12.61
C LEU A 257 -5.63 -3.27 -13.48
N ILE A 258 -4.38 -3.76 -13.53
CA ILE A 258 -4.03 -5.11 -13.97
C ILE A 258 -3.75 -5.94 -12.74
N CYS A 259 -4.53 -7.01 -12.56
CA CYS A 259 -4.34 -7.97 -11.50
C CYS A 259 -3.69 -9.23 -12.09
N HIS A 260 -2.41 -9.41 -11.85
CA HIS A 260 -1.66 -10.51 -12.44
C HIS A 260 -2.06 -11.87 -11.87
N SER A 261 -1.96 -12.90 -12.70
CA SER A 261 -2.36 -14.28 -12.38
C SER A 261 -1.22 -15.17 -11.90
N ALA A 262 -0.09 -14.65 -11.45
CA ALA A 262 1.02 -15.45 -10.95
C ALA A 262 0.58 -16.37 -9.80
N PRO A 263 1.02 -17.64 -9.75
CA PRO A 263 0.59 -18.59 -8.73
C PRO A 263 0.83 -18.12 -7.31
N GLY A 264 -0.25 -17.97 -6.55
CA GLY A 264 -0.25 -17.48 -5.18
C GLY A 264 -0.33 -15.97 -5.03
N SER A 265 -0.39 -15.20 -6.13
CA SER A 265 -0.76 -13.79 -6.06
C SER A 265 -2.21 -13.64 -5.63
N TRP A 266 -2.48 -12.56 -4.91
CA TRP A 266 -3.80 -12.19 -4.42
C TRP A 266 -3.91 -10.68 -4.43
N GLY A 267 -4.12 -10.14 -5.62
CA GLY A 267 -4.42 -8.73 -5.82
C GLY A 267 -5.86 -8.43 -5.45
N ALA A 268 -6.09 -7.31 -4.77
CA ALA A 268 -7.42 -6.90 -4.39
C ALA A 268 -7.63 -5.38 -4.43
N PHE A 269 -8.86 -5.01 -4.78
CA PHE A 269 -9.45 -3.71 -4.54
C PHE A 269 -10.72 -3.92 -3.73
N TRP A 270 -10.77 -3.33 -2.55
CA TRP A 270 -11.81 -3.60 -1.56
C TRP A 270 -12.05 -2.43 -0.65
N THR A 271 -13.13 -2.48 0.12
CA THR A 271 -13.52 -1.40 1.03
C THR A 271 -13.89 -1.93 2.41
N LEU A 272 -13.76 -1.07 3.40
CA LEU A 272 -14.17 -1.33 4.78
C LEU A 272 -15.01 -0.17 5.33
N SER A 273 -15.93 -0.47 6.22
CA SER A 273 -16.54 0.54 7.08
C SER A 273 -15.49 1.14 8.02
N LYS A 274 -15.53 2.44 8.25
CA LYS A 274 -14.58 3.17 9.10
C LYS A 274 -14.55 2.68 10.54
N GLY A 275 -15.67 2.23 11.05
CA GLY A 275 -15.77 1.71 12.42
C GLY A 275 -15.32 2.74 13.45
N THR A 276 -14.52 2.28 14.41
CA THR A 276 -13.96 3.12 15.48
C THR A 276 -12.61 3.75 15.15
N ILE A 277 -12.17 3.67 13.89
CA ILE A 277 -10.90 4.30 13.47
C ILE A 277 -11.00 5.82 13.65
N GLY A 278 -10.04 6.40 14.37
CA GLY A 278 -10.01 7.83 14.71
C GLY A 278 -10.92 8.25 15.87
N MET A 279 -11.72 7.34 16.41
CA MET A 279 -12.57 7.64 17.58
C MET A 279 -11.77 7.54 18.89
N ALA A 280 -11.98 8.48 19.79
CA ALA A 280 -11.49 8.38 21.15
C ALA A 280 -12.25 7.25 21.90
N LYS A 281 -11.57 6.52 22.80
CA LYS A 281 -12.20 5.41 23.54
C LYS A 281 -13.30 5.87 24.50
N ASP A 282 -13.27 7.11 24.92
CA ASP A 282 -14.26 7.78 25.77
C ASP A 282 -15.36 8.49 24.97
N ASP A 283 -15.33 8.40 23.63
CA ASP A 283 -16.42 8.88 22.79
C ASP A 283 -17.71 8.10 23.14
N PRO A 284 -18.84 8.78 23.43
CA PRO A 284 -20.11 8.13 23.77
C PRO A 284 -20.59 7.09 22.74
N LYS A 285 -20.21 7.26 21.47
CA LYS A 285 -20.58 6.35 20.38
C LYS A 285 -19.59 5.19 20.17
N PHE A 286 -18.43 5.20 20.83
CA PHE A 286 -17.38 4.20 20.59
C PHE A 286 -17.88 2.77 20.78
N ALA A 287 -18.56 2.52 21.89
CA ALA A 287 -19.04 1.17 22.24
C ALA A 287 -20.13 0.69 21.27
N GLU A 288 -21.07 1.55 20.89
CA GLU A 288 -22.11 1.26 19.92
C GLU A 288 -21.53 0.99 18.53
N THR A 289 -20.66 1.86 18.04
CA THR A 289 -19.97 1.71 16.73
C THR A 289 -19.18 0.42 16.66
N LYS A 290 -18.44 0.09 17.74
CA LYS A 290 -17.69 -1.17 17.82
C LYS A 290 -18.62 -2.38 17.82
N ALA A 291 -19.75 -2.32 18.50
CA ALA A 291 -20.72 -3.41 18.58
C ALA A 291 -21.51 -3.61 17.28
N ALA A 292 -21.64 -2.58 16.45
CA ALA A 292 -22.31 -2.65 15.15
C ALA A 292 -21.57 -3.57 14.16
N GLY A 293 -20.28 -3.79 14.36
CA GLY A 293 -19.46 -4.61 13.45
C GLY A 293 -18.87 -3.81 12.30
N CYS A 294 -18.53 -4.50 11.22
CA CYS A 294 -17.90 -3.92 10.04
C CYS A 294 -18.42 -4.59 8.76
N ASP A 295 -18.70 -3.80 7.74
CA ASP A 295 -18.88 -4.31 6.38
C ASP A 295 -17.54 -4.27 5.67
N GLU A 296 -17.16 -5.41 5.05
CA GLU A 296 -16.05 -5.54 4.10
C GLU A 296 -16.65 -5.87 2.75
N LEU A 297 -16.32 -5.07 1.74
CA LEU A 297 -16.88 -5.20 0.41
C LEU A 297 -15.72 -5.37 -0.58
N ASP A 298 -15.50 -6.63 -1.00
CA ASP A 298 -14.40 -6.99 -1.90
C ASP A 298 -14.87 -6.84 -3.34
N VAL A 299 -14.39 -5.77 -4.00
CA VAL A 299 -14.77 -5.44 -5.37
C VAL A 299 -14.04 -6.33 -6.36
N LEU A 300 -12.80 -6.67 -6.02
CA LEU A 300 -11.94 -7.56 -6.76
C LEU A 300 -11.07 -8.35 -5.78
N GLU A 301 -11.11 -9.66 -5.88
CA GLU A 301 -10.12 -10.58 -5.34
C GLU A 301 -9.60 -11.50 -6.44
N CYS A 302 -8.37 -11.27 -6.89
CA CYS A 302 -7.74 -12.05 -7.95
C CYS A 302 -6.77 -13.07 -7.35
N TYR A 303 -7.20 -14.29 -7.22
CA TYR A 303 -6.35 -15.41 -6.79
C TYR A 303 -5.61 -16.00 -7.99
N GLY A 304 -4.35 -15.63 -8.14
CA GLY A 304 -3.51 -16.12 -9.21
C GLY A 304 -3.20 -17.62 -9.10
N GLY A 305 -2.91 -18.22 -10.23
CA GLY A 305 -2.59 -19.63 -10.33
C GLY A 305 -3.08 -20.23 -11.65
N TYR A 306 -2.87 -21.50 -11.80
CA TYR A 306 -3.26 -22.24 -13.00
C TYR A 306 -3.94 -23.56 -12.66
N GLY A 307 -4.73 -24.03 -13.61
CA GLY A 307 -5.45 -25.30 -13.51
C GLY A 307 -6.75 -25.21 -12.70
N PRO A 308 -7.54 -26.27 -12.74
CA PRO A 308 -8.93 -26.30 -12.25
C PRO A 308 -9.07 -26.23 -10.72
N ARG A 309 -7.97 -26.24 -9.96
CA ARG A 309 -8.00 -26.11 -8.49
C ARG A 309 -8.01 -24.66 -8.01
N ASN A 310 -7.75 -23.70 -8.87
CA ASN A 310 -7.79 -22.29 -8.55
C ASN A 310 -9.20 -21.75 -8.85
N PRO A 311 -9.85 -20.96 -7.94
CA PRO A 311 -11.18 -20.41 -8.19
C PRO A 311 -11.21 -19.43 -9.35
N ASN A 312 -10.07 -18.80 -9.68
CA ASN A 312 -9.93 -17.88 -10.81
C ASN A 312 -9.51 -18.60 -12.11
N HIS A 313 -9.43 -19.92 -12.07
CA HIS A 313 -9.12 -20.67 -13.25
C HIS A 313 -10.12 -20.37 -14.38
N GLY A 314 -9.63 -20.12 -15.57
CA GLY A 314 -10.45 -19.72 -16.71
C GLY A 314 -10.83 -18.25 -16.75
N GLY A 315 -10.19 -17.40 -15.91
CA GLY A 315 -10.36 -15.94 -15.97
C GLY A 315 -11.48 -15.39 -15.11
N LYS A 316 -11.75 -16.02 -13.98
CA LYS A 316 -12.69 -15.54 -12.96
C LYS A 316 -11.97 -14.81 -11.82
N TYR A 317 -12.69 -13.93 -11.12
CA TYR A 317 -12.24 -13.32 -9.88
C TYR A 317 -13.35 -13.38 -8.82
N GLY A 318 -12.99 -13.19 -7.55
CA GLY A 318 -13.93 -13.13 -6.43
C GLY A 318 -14.53 -11.74 -6.26
N VAL A 319 -15.82 -11.70 -6.00
CA VAL A 319 -16.57 -10.54 -5.48
C VAL A 319 -17.29 -11.01 -4.23
N THR A 320 -17.03 -10.35 -3.08
CA THR A 320 -17.55 -10.84 -1.80
C THR A 320 -18.00 -9.68 -0.93
N THR A 321 -19.05 -9.92 -0.14
CA THR A 321 -19.42 -9.06 0.99
C THR A 321 -19.21 -9.83 2.27
N HIS A 322 -18.53 -9.26 3.26
CA HIS A 322 -18.44 -9.80 4.59
C HIS A 322 -19.10 -8.87 5.61
N TRP A 323 -19.85 -9.46 6.53
CA TRP A 323 -20.54 -8.76 7.62
C TRP A 323 -19.94 -9.16 8.95
N TRP A 324 -18.77 -8.59 9.25
CA TRP A 324 -18.01 -8.94 10.45
C TRP A 324 -18.69 -8.47 11.72
N GLY A 325 -18.93 -9.40 12.63
CA GLY A 325 -19.58 -9.10 13.92
C GLY A 325 -21.10 -8.93 13.86
N GLN A 326 -21.74 -9.06 12.69
CA GLN A 326 -23.17 -8.86 12.46
C GLN A 326 -23.89 -10.21 12.40
N LYS A 327 -24.56 -10.60 13.50
CA LYS A 327 -25.15 -11.94 13.66
C LYS A 327 -26.39 -12.19 12.82
N ASP A 328 -27.12 -11.14 12.43
CA ASP A 328 -28.45 -11.24 11.82
C ASP A 328 -28.45 -11.06 10.29
N MET A 329 -27.28 -10.93 9.67
CA MET A 329 -27.17 -10.62 8.24
C MET A 329 -27.30 -11.83 7.30
N GLY A 330 -27.36 -13.06 7.83
CA GLY A 330 -27.48 -14.27 7.02
C GLY A 330 -26.19 -14.62 6.27
N LYS A 331 -26.33 -15.29 5.12
CA LYS A 331 -25.19 -15.70 4.30
C LYS A 331 -24.64 -14.51 3.51
N ALA A 332 -23.33 -14.30 3.59
CA ALA A 332 -22.63 -13.25 2.85
C ALA A 332 -22.80 -13.43 1.31
N PRO A 333 -23.23 -12.40 0.58
CA PRO A 333 -23.29 -12.43 -0.87
C PRO A 333 -21.90 -12.58 -1.48
N HIS A 334 -21.81 -13.39 -2.54
CA HIS A 334 -20.56 -13.52 -3.31
C HIS A 334 -20.87 -13.94 -4.75
N ALA A 335 -19.97 -13.60 -5.66
CA ALA A 335 -19.99 -14.01 -7.05
C ALA A 335 -18.58 -14.30 -7.56
N PHE A 336 -18.49 -15.04 -8.65
CA PHE A 336 -17.26 -15.25 -9.40
C PHE A 336 -17.50 -14.87 -10.87
N PRO A 337 -17.46 -13.57 -11.19
CA PRO A 337 -17.65 -13.11 -12.56
C PRO A 337 -16.64 -13.74 -13.51
N ASP A 338 -17.11 -14.18 -14.65
CA ASP A 338 -16.27 -14.70 -15.73
C ASP A 338 -15.70 -13.52 -16.53
N ALA A 339 -14.66 -12.88 -15.97
CA ALA A 339 -14.04 -11.70 -16.55
C ALA A 339 -13.46 -12.00 -17.94
N MET A 340 -12.90 -13.18 -18.15
CA MET A 340 -12.37 -13.59 -19.44
C MET A 340 -13.45 -13.64 -20.52
N LYS A 341 -14.62 -14.18 -20.20
CA LYS A 341 -15.76 -14.22 -21.11
C LYS A 341 -16.33 -12.81 -21.34
N MET A 342 -16.43 -12.00 -20.30
CA MET A 342 -16.88 -10.60 -20.36
C MET A 342 -15.92 -9.77 -21.21
N ALA A 343 -14.61 -9.98 -21.06
CA ALA A 343 -13.56 -9.34 -21.85
C ALA A 343 -13.40 -9.92 -23.29
N GLY A 344 -14.30 -10.76 -23.75
CA GLY A 344 -14.29 -11.26 -25.14
C GLY A 344 -13.33 -12.41 -25.40
N GLY A 345 -12.88 -13.13 -24.38
CA GLY A 345 -12.08 -14.36 -24.50
C GLY A 345 -10.57 -14.18 -24.34
N SER A 346 -10.06 -12.95 -24.24
CA SER A 346 -8.64 -12.71 -23.89
C SER A 346 -8.40 -12.93 -22.41
N SER A 347 -7.15 -13.09 -22.01
CA SER A 347 -6.84 -13.10 -20.58
C SER A 347 -7.04 -11.73 -20.00
N TRP A 348 -8.10 -11.56 -19.24
CA TRP A 348 -8.45 -10.32 -18.56
C TRP A 348 -7.33 -9.78 -17.64
N SER A 349 -6.47 -10.66 -17.10
CA SER A 349 -5.34 -10.29 -16.25
C SER A 349 -4.13 -9.73 -17.01
N TRP A 350 -4.21 -9.56 -18.33
CA TRP A 350 -3.12 -8.98 -19.14
C TRP A 350 -3.33 -7.50 -19.45
N THR A 351 -4.53 -7.00 -19.24
CA THR A 351 -4.92 -5.64 -19.59
C THR A 351 -5.56 -4.93 -18.41
N PHE A 352 -5.63 -3.60 -18.48
CA PHE A 352 -6.34 -2.81 -17.49
C PHE A 352 -7.85 -2.97 -17.63
N HIS A 353 -8.49 -3.27 -16.53
CA HIS A 353 -9.94 -3.30 -16.38
C HIS A 353 -10.38 -2.43 -15.22
N THR A 354 -11.64 -1.99 -15.26
CA THR A 354 -12.24 -1.14 -14.25
C THR A 354 -13.12 -1.98 -13.32
N TYR A 355 -12.91 -1.80 -12.03
CA TYR A 355 -13.66 -2.48 -10.97
C TYR A 355 -14.39 -1.43 -10.14
N GLY A 356 -15.73 -1.51 -10.10
CA GLY A 356 -16.57 -0.50 -9.49
C GLY A 356 -17.46 -1.03 -8.37
N LEU A 357 -17.76 -0.17 -7.39
CA LEU A 357 -18.65 -0.44 -6.26
C LEU A 357 -19.57 0.74 -6.01
N LEU A 358 -20.87 0.54 -6.18
CA LEU A 358 -21.91 1.47 -5.79
C LEU A 358 -22.51 1.04 -4.45
N ILE A 359 -22.61 1.97 -3.50
CA ILE A 359 -23.29 1.78 -2.22
C ILE A 359 -24.35 2.88 -2.10
N THR A 360 -25.61 2.49 -2.08
CA THR A 360 -26.75 3.40 -1.83
C THR A 360 -27.45 3.06 -0.50
N GLU A 361 -28.49 3.79 -0.15
CA GLU A 361 -29.34 3.45 1.01
C GLU A 361 -30.08 2.10 0.83
N THR A 362 -30.23 1.62 -0.41
CA THR A 362 -30.98 0.41 -0.71
C THR A 362 -30.13 -0.73 -1.21
N ASP A 363 -29.19 -0.45 -2.13
CA ASP A 363 -28.44 -1.45 -2.87
C ASP A 363 -26.94 -1.25 -2.79
N THR A 364 -26.21 -2.33 -2.67
CA THR A 364 -24.77 -2.46 -2.91
C THR A 364 -24.59 -3.20 -4.23
N VAL A 365 -23.88 -2.59 -5.20
CA VAL A 365 -23.75 -3.11 -6.56
C VAL A 365 -22.30 -3.09 -6.99
N TYR A 366 -21.83 -4.20 -7.54
CA TYR A 366 -20.46 -4.39 -8.01
C TYR A 366 -20.43 -4.40 -9.54
N TYR A 367 -19.38 -3.81 -10.12
CA TYR A 367 -19.23 -3.67 -11.56
C TYR A 367 -17.86 -4.16 -12.04
N PHE A 368 -17.85 -4.71 -13.25
CA PHE A 368 -16.66 -4.98 -14.05
C PHE A 368 -16.82 -4.25 -15.39
N ASP A 369 -15.96 -3.29 -15.68
CA ASP A 369 -16.04 -2.43 -16.88
C ASP A 369 -17.46 -1.91 -17.13
N ASP A 370 -18.03 -1.26 -16.11
CA ASP A 370 -19.39 -0.72 -16.07
C ASP A 370 -20.53 -1.75 -16.19
N VAL A 371 -20.24 -3.06 -16.23
CA VAL A 371 -21.23 -4.13 -16.25
C VAL A 371 -21.50 -4.63 -14.84
N GLU A 372 -22.74 -4.62 -14.37
CA GLU A 372 -23.14 -5.16 -13.07
C GLU A 372 -22.85 -6.66 -12.98
N VAL A 373 -22.15 -7.07 -11.92
CA VAL A 373 -21.75 -8.46 -11.66
C VAL A 373 -22.34 -9.05 -10.40
N LEU A 374 -22.70 -8.21 -9.43
CA LEU A 374 -23.38 -8.62 -8.20
C LEU A 374 -24.20 -7.45 -7.66
N ARG A 375 -25.38 -7.75 -7.13
CA ARG A 375 -26.25 -6.79 -6.41
C ARG A 375 -26.85 -7.47 -5.19
N HIS A 376 -26.90 -6.72 -4.09
CA HIS A 376 -27.62 -7.12 -2.88
C HIS A 376 -28.09 -5.91 -2.07
N PRO A 377 -29.02 -6.06 -1.12
CA PRO A 377 -29.41 -4.98 -0.22
C PRO A 377 -28.21 -4.47 0.59
N THR A 378 -28.11 -3.14 0.74
CA THR A 378 -27.06 -2.52 1.56
C THR A 378 -27.24 -2.85 3.03
N GLY A 379 -26.15 -3.28 3.67
CA GLY A 379 -26.11 -3.58 5.11
C GLY A 379 -26.30 -2.34 5.99
N PRO A 380 -26.77 -2.51 7.23
CA PRO A 380 -27.00 -1.39 8.15
C PRO A 380 -25.72 -0.65 8.53
N VAL A 381 -24.58 -1.33 8.56
CA VAL A 381 -23.28 -0.72 8.87
C VAL A 381 -22.84 0.23 7.76
N SER A 382 -22.89 -0.19 6.50
CA SER A 382 -22.58 0.69 5.35
C SER A 382 -23.51 1.91 5.27
N LYS A 383 -24.78 1.81 5.73
CA LYS A 383 -25.70 2.95 5.78
C LYS A 383 -25.35 3.98 6.85
N SER A 384 -24.70 3.56 7.93
CA SER A 384 -24.46 4.38 9.12
C SER A 384 -23.01 4.83 9.31
N GLN A 385 -22.08 4.23 8.59
CA GLN A 385 -20.65 4.50 8.70
C GLN A 385 -20.06 4.87 7.35
N ASP A 386 -19.05 5.75 7.36
CA ASP A 386 -18.29 6.04 6.17
C ASP A 386 -17.53 4.81 5.70
N THR A 387 -17.38 4.68 4.38
CA THR A 387 -16.64 3.59 3.73
C THR A 387 -15.34 4.13 3.13
N TRP A 388 -14.25 3.39 3.31
CA TRP A 388 -12.93 3.69 2.79
C TRP A 388 -12.34 2.51 2.03
N PHE A 389 -11.33 2.75 1.17
CA PHE A 389 -10.82 1.72 0.26
C PHE A 389 -9.39 1.31 0.55
N LEU A 390 -9.05 0.11 0.05
CA LEU A 390 -7.72 -0.49 0.07
C LEU A 390 -7.40 -1.07 -1.31
N ILE A 391 -6.11 -1.03 -1.66
CA ILE A 391 -5.55 -1.67 -2.84
C ILE A 391 -4.34 -2.47 -2.39
N ASN A 392 -4.29 -3.77 -2.66
CA ASN A 392 -3.16 -4.58 -2.26
C ASN A 392 -2.78 -5.64 -3.30
N TYR A 393 -1.53 -6.09 -3.20
CA TYR A 393 -1.03 -7.25 -3.90
C TYR A 393 -0.47 -8.25 -2.89
N ALA A 394 -1.34 -9.00 -2.23
CA ALA A 394 -0.94 -10.04 -1.28
C ALA A 394 -0.34 -11.25 -2.03
N ILE A 395 0.53 -12.00 -1.33
CA ILE A 395 1.08 -13.27 -1.81
C ILE A 395 0.76 -14.34 -0.78
N ALA A 396 0.05 -15.39 -1.19
CA ALA A 396 -0.42 -16.47 -0.32
C ALA A 396 -1.22 -15.94 0.91
N GLY A 397 -0.85 -16.35 2.11
CA GLY A 397 -1.47 -15.87 3.36
C GLY A 397 -2.72 -16.66 3.73
N ILE A 398 -3.71 -15.97 4.30
CA ILE A 398 -4.95 -16.62 4.78
C ILE A 398 -5.83 -17.19 3.66
N SER A 399 -5.55 -16.83 2.39
CA SER A 399 -6.23 -17.43 1.24
C SER A 399 -6.07 -18.96 1.20
N GLY A 400 -4.97 -19.47 1.76
CA GLY A 400 -4.64 -20.90 1.75
C GLY A 400 -4.27 -21.45 0.38
N TRP A 401 -4.20 -20.60 -0.67
CA TRP A 401 -3.86 -21.05 -2.02
C TRP A 401 -2.38 -21.36 -2.13
N PRO A 402 -2.00 -22.47 -2.80
CA PRO A 402 -0.63 -22.78 -3.09
C PRO A 402 0.02 -21.66 -3.91
N TYR A 403 1.24 -21.29 -3.56
CA TYR A 403 2.00 -20.33 -4.34
C TYR A 403 3.32 -20.94 -4.82
N ASP A 404 3.73 -20.50 -6.00
CA ASP A 404 5.00 -20.86 -6.60
C ASP A 404 5.46 -19.70 -7.50
N LEU A 405 6.27 -18.83 -6.92
CA LEU A 405 6.88 -17.71 -7.62
C LEU A 405 8.35 -17.97 -7.98
N GLU A 406 8.93 -19.12 -7.65
CA GLU A 406 10.34 -19.41 -7.95
C GLU A 406 10.62 -19.38 -9.44
N ARG A 407 9.71 -19.97 -10.24
CA ARG A 407 9.85 -19.91 -11.70
C ARG A 407 9.63 -18.51 -12.30
N TYR A 408 9.08 -17.59 -11.52
CA TYR A 408 8.95 -16.16 -11.83
C TYR A 408 10.08 -15.32 -11.20
N GLY A 409 11.18 -15.93 -10.78
CA GLY A 409 12.29 -15.26 -10.13
C GLY A 409 11.96 -14.72 -8.73
N ASN A 410 10.88 -15.20 -8.10
CA ASN A 410 10.30 -14.68 -6.86
C ASN A 410 9.90 -13.20 -6.96
N GLU A 411 9.44 -12.78 -8.12
CA GLU A 411 8.96 -11.43 -8.39
C GLU A 411 7.62 -11.46 -9.10
N SER A 412 6.75 -10.48 -8.80
CA SER A 412 5.51 -10.26 -9.53
C SER A 412 5.01 -8.85 -9.31
N ASP A 413 4.32 -8.28 -10.30
CA ASP A 413 3.81 -6.92 -10.28
C ASP A 413 2.28 -6.88 -10.43
N MET A 414 1.67 -5.98 -9.68
CA MET A 414 0.33 -5.46 -9.92
C MET A 414 0.45 -4.00 -10.34
N TRP A 415 -0.34 -3.57 -11.31
CA TRP A 415 -0.30 -2.22 -11.85
C TRP A 415 -1.64 -1.54 -11.68
N VAL A 416 -1.64 -0.32 -11.15
CA VAL A 416 -2.83 0.50 -10.97
C VAL A 416 -2.69 1.76 -11.83
N ASP A 417 -3.67 2.01 -12.70
CA ASP A 417 -3.71 3.18 -13.56
C ASP A 417 -4.28 4.38 -12.79
N TRP A 418 -5.42 4.16 -12.12
CA TRP A 418 -6.06 5.20 -11.32
C TRP A 418 -7.09 4.64 -10.34
N VAL A 419 -7.46 5.47 -9.39
CA VAL A 419 -8.59 5.28 -8.48
C VAL A 419 -9.42 6.56 -8.43
N ARG A 420 -10.74 6.45 -8.34
CA ARG A 420 -11.66 7.59 -8.11
C ARG A 420 -12.80 7.21 -7.18
N VAL A 421 -13.26 8.23 -6.43
CA VAL A 421 -14.34 8.10 -5.47
C VAL A 421 -15.34 9.21 -5.68
N TYR A 422 -16.60 8.84 -5.76
CA TYR A 422 -17.74 9.75 -5.90
C TYR A 422 -18.62 9.69 -4.66
N CYS A 423 -19.25 10.80 -4.31
CA CYS A 423 -20.18 10.88 -3.19
C CYS A 423 -21.41 11.71 -3.56
N GLY A 424 -22.59 11.26 -3.13
CA GLY A 424 -23.84 12.00 -3.30
C GLY A 424 -24.05 13.08 -2.25
N LYS A 425 -23.18 13.16 -1.22
CA LYS A 425 -23.20 14.19 -0.19
C LYS A 425 -22.08 15.19 -0.38
N GLU A 426 -22.27 16.41 0.09
CA GLU A 426 -21.21 17.42 0.12
C GLU A 426 -20.12 16.98 1.09
N MET A 427 -18.85 17.05 0.63
CA MET A 427 -17.69 16.75 1.44
C MET A 427 -17.00 18.06 1.90
N PRO A 428 -16.23 18.04 3.00
CA PRO A 428 -15.40 19.18 3.41
C PRO A 428 -14.50 19.65 2.27
N LYS A 429 -14.12 20.94 2.25
CA LYS A 429 -13.26 21.51 1.20
C LYS A 429 -11.88 20.88 1.14
N ASP A 430 -11.38 20.44 2.27
CA ASP A 430 -10.08 19.79 2.47
C ASP A 430 -10.18 18.25 2.43
N PHE A 431 -11.31 17.72 1.96
CA PHE A 431 -11.51 16.28 1.86
C PHE A 431 -10.48 15.63 0.92
N GLY A 432 -9.81 14.59 1.42
CA GLY A 432 -8.77 13.89 0.68
C GLY A 432 -7.43 14.63 0.57
N GLU A 433 -7.33 15.87 1.04
CA GLU A 433 -6.06 16.58 1.09
C GLU A 433 -5.11 15.91 2.10
N VAL A 434 -3.82 16.03 1.80
CA VAL A 434 -2.77 15.59 2.71
C VAL A 434 -2.55 16.66 3.76
N PRO A 435 -2.84 16.39 5.05
CA PRO A 435 -2.56 17.36 6.08
C PRO A 435 -1.07 17.68 6.10
N PRO A 436 -0.68 18.93 6.34
CA PRO A 436 0.72 19.28 6.52
C PRO A 436 1.30 18.47 7.68
N VAL A 437 2.54 18.00 7.51
CA VAL A 437 3.23 17.27 8.56
C VAL A 437 3.70 18.25 9.62
N GLY A 438 3.06 18.22 10.79
CA GLY A 438 3.49 18.97 11.96
C GLY A 438 3.41 20.49 11.84
N VAL A 439 4.26 21.17 12.62
CA VAL A 439 4.38 22.63 12.67
C VAL A 439 5.58 23.07 11.83
N LYS A 440 5.35 23.99 10.90
CA LYS A 440 6.40 24.52 10.03
C LYS A 440 7.56 25.10 10.85
N GLY A 441 8.79 24.77 10.44
CA GLY A 441 10.01 25.22 11.10
C GLY A 441 10.42 24.39 12.32
N THR A 442 9.69 23.34 12.69
CA THR A 442 10.05 22.43 13.78
C THR A 442 11.43 21.81 13.52
N ILE A 443 12.28 21.75 14.56
CA ILE A 443 13.63 21.16 14.45
C ILE A 443 13.66 19.85 15.26
N GLY A 444 13.84 18.73 14.57
CA GLY A 444 13.92 17.39 15.19
C GLY A 444 15.36 16.91 15.33
N LEU A 445 15.68 16.39 16.49
CA LEU A 445 17.00 15.86 16.87
C LEU A 445 16.83 14.40 17.26
N ASN A 446 17.42 13.48 16.51
CA ASN A 446 17.36 12.03 16.73
C ASN A 446 18.73 11.53 17.19
N PHE A 447 18.82 10.92 18.38
CA PHE A 447 20.07 10.42 18.93
C PHE A 447 20.29 8.98 18.52
N THR A 448 21.29 8.74 17.66
CA THR A 448 21.53 7.43 17.04
C THR A 448 22.78 6.75 17.59
N SER A 449 22.88 5.43 17.42
CA SER A 449 24.08 4.68 17.79
C SER A 449 25.30 5.04 16.91
N GLY A 450 25.07 5.52 15.72
CA GLY A 450 26.08 5.76 14.70
C GLY A 450 26.64 4.49 14.05
N LYS A 451 26.14 3.32 14.44
CA LYS A 451 26.55 2.00 13.91
C LYS A 451 25.37 1.15 13.46
N ASP A 452 24.16 1.56 13.80
CA ASP A 452 22.96 0.78 13.66
C ASP A 452 21.96 1.52 12.77
N ASP A 453 21.61 0.94 11.64
CA ASP A 453 20.63 1.51 10.71
C ASP A 453 19.21 1.58 11.29
N GLU A 454 18.91 0.78 12.32
CA GLU A 454 17.58 0.75 12.94
C GLU A 454 17.18 2.06 13.63
N SER A 455 18.17 2.85 14.13
CA SER A 455 17.91 4.12 14.81
C SER A 455 18.05 5.34 13.90
N VAL A 456 18.57 5.20 12.69
CA VAL A 456 18.83 6.31 11.76
C VAL A 456 17.55 6.68 11.01
N MET A 457 17.10 7.93 11.18
CA MET A 457 15.98 8.51 10.43
C MET A 457 16.39 8.77 8.99
N ARG A 458 15.55 8.40 8.04
CA ARG A 458 15.72 8.68 6.61
C ARG A 458 14.99 9.96 6.23
N GLY A 459 15.30 10.52 5.07
CA GLY A 459 14.66 11.76 4.60
C GLY A 459 13.14 11.72 4.48
N TRP A 460 12.57 10.51 4.33
CA TRP A 460 11.12 10.27 4.23
C TRP A 460 10.48 9.74 5.52
N ASP A 461 11.25 9.46 6.57
CA ASP A 461 10.69 9.02 7.84
C ASP A 461 10.00 10.18 8.56
N ILE A 462 8.74 9.99 8.88
CA ILE A 462 7.94 10.91 9.69
C ILE A 462 7.90 10.38 11.10
N ALA A 463 8.26 11.20 12.07
CA ALA A 463 8.20 10.88 13.49
C ALA A 463 7.80 12.08 14.34
N GLY A 464 7.37 11.80 15.58
CA GLY A 464 6.86 12.78 16.52
C GLY A 464 5.37 12.64 16.79
N ALA A 465 4.85 13.27 17.83
CA ALA A 465 3.42 13.27 18.14
C ALA A 465 2.60 13.79 16.94
N LEU A 466 1.36 13.35 16.78
CA LEU A 466 0.55 13.59 15.58
C LEU A 466 0.49 15.05 15.12
N ASP A 467 0.33 15.97 16.06
CA ASP A 467 0.26 17.42 15.81
C ASP A 467 1.61 18.11 15.61
N THR A 468 2.72 17.43 15.93
CA THR A 468 4.09 17.92 15.81
C THR A 468 5.01 16.99 15.01
N ALA A 469 4.46 15.94 14.42
CA ALA A 469 5.22 15.01 13.58
C ALA A 469 5.95 15.77 12.46
N GLN A 470 7.16 15.35 12.11
CA GLN A 470 7.97 16.03 11.09
C GLN A 470 8.81 15.07 10.24
N LEU A 471 9.23 15.57 9.08
CA LEU A 471 10.30 15.03 8.24
C LEU A 471 11.67 15.60 8.66
N ASN A 472 12.71 15.20 7.95
CA ASN A 472 14.06 15.78 8.02
C ASN A 472 14.63 15.85 9.45
N TRP A 473 14.56 14.75 10.17
CA TRP A 473 15.19 14.62 11.47
C TRP A 473 16.72 14.67 11.37
N ASN A 474 17.36 15.45 12.24
CA ASN A 474 18.80 15.49 12.34
C ASN A 474 19.31 14.26 13.11
N ASN A 475 20.01 13.35 12.45
CA ASN A 475 20.63 12.19 13.07
C ASN A 475 21.93 12.60 13.78
N LEU A 476 21.98 12.42 15.09
CA LEU A 476 23.09 12.81 15.96
C LEU A 476 23.79 11.57 16.52
N PRO A 477 24.80 11.04 15.83
CA PRO A 477 25.48 9.81 16.26
C PRO A 477 26.35 10.06 17.49
N LEU A 478 26.22 9.23 18.53
CA LEU A 478 26.82 9.43 19.85
C LEU A 478 28.35 9.24 19.91
N ASN A 479 28.98 8.82 18.82
CA ASN A 479 30.42 8.84 18.65
C ASN A 479 30.99 10.27 18.45
N ARG A 480 30.13 11.26 18.25
CA ARG A 480 30.44 12.69 18.14
C ARG A 480 29.76 13.44 19.28
N LYS A 481 30.40 14.50 19.81
CA LYS A 481 29.92 15.21 21.01
C LYS A 481 29.36 16.62 20.72
N SER A 482 29.54 17.14 19.52
CA SER A 482 28.99 18.45 19.11
C SER A 482 28.50 18.43 17.67
N PHE A 483 27.44 19.16 17.41
CA PHE A 483 26.75 19.24 16.12
C PHE A 483 26.26 20.65 15.92
N ASP A 484 26.44 21.21 14.72
CA ASP A 484 26.08 22.59 14.37
C ASP A 484 25.19 22.62 13.12
N GLY A 485 24.37 23.65 12.97
CA GLY A 485 23.58 23.91 11.78
C GLY A 485 22.47 22.89 11.56
N MET A 486 21.69 22.58 12.60
CA MET A 486 20.56 21.63 12.48
C MET A 486 19.55 22.09 11.44
N ALA A 487 19.03 21.16 10.65
CA ALA A 487 17.96 21.43 9.70
C ALA A 487 16.58 21.42 10.38
N ASP A 488 15.67 22.23 9.86
CA ASP A 488 14.24 22.17 10.22
C ASP A 488 13.50 21.05 9.45
N GLY A 489 12.22 20.88 9.75
CA GLY A 489 11.37 19.87 9.12
C GLY A 489 11.18 20.03 7.60
N GLU A 490 11.49 21.20 7.04
CA GLU A 490 11.54 21.48 5.61
C GLU A 490 12.95 21.30 5.00
N GLY A 491 13.93 20.86 5.79
CA GLY A 491 15.30 20.66 5.34
C GLY A 491 16.16 21.92 5.27
N ARG A 492 15.70 23.06 5.83
CA ARG A 492 16.45 24.32 5.82
C ARG A 492 17.39 24.38 7.02
N ALA A 493 18.65 24.76 6.79
CA ALA A 493 19.64 24.94 7.86
C ALA A 493 19.22 26.04 8.84
N THR A 494 19.45 25.81 10.14
CA THR A 494 19.20 26.75 11.23
C THR A 494 20.48 27.06 12.00
N SER A 495 20.40 27.98 12.96
CA SER A 495 21.51 28.30 13.88
C SER A 495 21.70 27.28 15.00
N VAL A 496 20.77 26.35 15.18
CA VAL A 496 20.77 25.43 16.32
C VAL A 496 22.01 24.56 16.36
N SER A 497 22.66 24.52 17.52
CA SER A 497 23.74 23.61 17.83
C SER A 497 23.41 22.74 19.04
N VAL A 498 24.00 21.54 19.06
CA VAL A 498 23.77 20.54 20.11
C VAL A 498 25.11 20.04 20.65
N ALA A 499 25.25 19.95 21.96
CA ALA A 499 26.42 19.37 22.60
C ALA A 499 26.02 18.32 23.64
N LEU A 500 26.70 17.20 23.60
CA LEU A 500 26.56 16.09 24.56
C LEU A 500 27.70 16.15 25.57
N GLY A 501 27.38 15.98 26.84
CA GLY A 501 28.41 15.96 27.88
C GLY A 501 29.36 14.75 27.72
N THR A 502 30.50 14.83 28.35
CA THR A 502 31.60 13.83 28.21
C THR A 502 31.20 12.43 28.65
N LYS A 503 30.25 12.30 29.58
CA LYS A 503 29.71 11.02 30.11
C LYS A 503 28.59 10.44 29.24
N ALA A 504 28.14 11.17 28.20
CA ALA A 504 27.08 10.69 27.34
C ALA A 504 27.42 9.33 26.74
N ARG A 505 26.56 8.36 26.97
CA ARG A 505 26.65 7.03 26.40
C ARG A 505 25.40 6.71 25.60
N HIS A 506 25.58 5.80 24.65
CA HIS A 506 24.49 5.24 23.87
C HIS A 506 23.74 4.21 24.72
N GLU A 507 22.42 4.29 24.68
CA GLU A 507 21.53 3.26 25.21
C GLU A 507 20.66 2.72 24.08
N LYS A 508 20.68 1.40 23.88
CA LYS A 508 19.77 0.71 22.97
C LYS A 508 18.43 0.55 23.66
N CYS A 509 17.37 1.02 22.99
CA CYS A 509 16.01 0.98 23.47
C CYS A 509 15.16 0.02 22.63
N GLU A 510 14.06 -0.45 23.19
CA GLU A 510 13.11 -1.34 22.52
C GLU A 510 11.78 -0.61 22.34
N PRO A 511 11.49 -0.10 21.13
CA PRO A 511 10.34 0.77 20.86
C PRO A 511 9.06 -0.03 20.67
N TRP A 512 8.57 -0.68 21.72
CA TRP A 512 7.37 -1.50 21.69
C TRP A 512 6.13 -0.73 21.27
N GLY A 513 5.48 -1.19 20.20
CA GLY A 513 4.24 -0.66 19.67
C GLY A 513 4.40 0.52 18.69
N PHE A 514 5.58 1.10 18.54
CA PHE A 514 5.86 2.09 17.51
C PHE A 514 6.21 1.43 16.17
N GLY A 515 5.81 2.05 15.07
CA GLY A 515 6.13 1.65 13.70
C GLY A 515 6.87 2.75 12.95
N GLY A 516 7.40 2.45 11.76
CA GLY A 516 8.00 3.43 10.86
C GLY A 516 9.06 4.34 11.48
N GLY A 517 8.96 5.64 11.21
CA GLY A 517 9.87 6.65 11.76
C GLY A 517 9.83 6.76 13.28
N ASP A 518 8.66 6.60 13.91
CA ASP A 518 8.54 6.62 15.37
C ASP A 518 9.29 5.46 16.03
N LYS A 519 9.28 4.29 15.40
CA LYS A 519 10.10 3.16 15.87
C LYS A 519 11.58 3.52 15.84
N ARG A 520 12.07 4.13 14.76
CA ARG A 520 13.46 4.57 14.63
C ARG A 520 13.83 5.59 15.69
N LEU A 521 12.98 6.61 15.89
CA LEU A 521 13.16 7.64 16.91
C LEU A 521 13.35 7.06 18.30
N HIS A 522 12.61 6.02 18.65
CA HIS A 522 12.63 5.41 19.98
C HIS A 522 13.59 4.22 20.13
N THR A 523 14.36 3.85 19.10
CA THR A 523 15.26 2.67 19.12
C THR A 523 16.56 2.93 19.86
N ALA A 524 17.02 4.19 19.95
CA ALA A 524 18.27 4.55 20.63
C ALA A 524 18.13 5.87 21.41
N GLY A 525 19.09 6.19 22.23
CA GLY A 525 19.09 7.47 22.93
C GLY A 525 20.34 7.76 23.75
N VAL A 526 20.36 8.94 24.35
CA VAL A 526 21.41 9.45 25.25
C VAL A 526 21.06 9.15 26.69
N ALA A 527 21.97 8.45 27.38
CA ALA A 527 21.92 8.26 28.82
C ALA A 527 23.10 8.96 29.52
N ASP A 528 22.95 9.17 30.83
CA ASP A 528 23.97 9.60 31.80
C ASP A 528 24.61 10.99 31.55
N SER A 529 24.00 11.82 30.74
CA SER A 529 24.55 13.14 30.42
C SER A 529 23.50 14.15 30.02
N PRO A 530 23.66 15.42 30.39
CA PRO A 530 22.83 16.50 29.85
C PRO A 530 23.07 16.69 28.34
N ILE A 531 22.01 17.09 27.65
CA ILE A 531 21.98 17.46 26.24
C ILE A 531 21.83 18.97 26.17
N ALA A 532 22.89 19.68 25.83
CA ALA A 532 22.85 21.13 25.68
C ALA A 532 22.42 21.51 24.25
N VAL A 533 21.44 22.41 24.17
CA VAL A 533 20.92 22.97 22.91
C VAL A 533 21.16 24.48 22.97
N LYS A 534 21.66 25.07 21.88
CA LYS A 534 21.98 26.52 21.79
C LYS A 534 21.44 27.11 20.51
N ASP A 535 21.29 28.42 20.55
CA ASP A 535 20.98 29.28 19.41
C ASP A 535 19.66 28.94 18.70
N VAL A 536 18.63 28.57 19.49
CA VAL A 536 17.28 28.31 18.98
C VAL A 536 16.71 29.60 18.36
N PRO A 537 16.27 29.59 17.09
CA PRO A 537 15.88 30.80 16.36
C PRO A 537 14.51 31.35 16.74
N PHE A 538 13.76 30.67 17.59
CA PHE A 538 12.39 31.05 17.96
C PHE A 538 12.35 31.96 19.16
N GLU A 539 11.43 32.93 19.19
CA GLU A 539 11.18 33.78 20.36
C GLU A 539 10.48 33.01 21.47
N LYS A 540 9.57 32.13 21.11
CA LYS A 540 8.82 31.24 22.00
C LYS A 540 8.58 29.91 21.31
N PHE A 541 8.79 28.80 22.00
CA PHE A 541 8.69 27.47 21.42
C PHE A 541 8.40 26.43 22.50
N ASP A 542 7.97 25.26 22.07
CA ASP A 542 7.84 24.08 22.92
C ASP A 542 9.05 23.16 22.71
N VAL A 543 9.51 22.53 23.78
CA VAL A 543 10.54 21.47 23.74
C VAL A 543 9.88 20.15 24.06
N ILE A 544 9.81 19.28 23.07
CA ILE A 544 9.30 17.92 23.25
C ILE A 544 10.49 16.98 23.42
N VAL A 545 10.52 16.25 24.52
CA VAL A 545 11.54 15.25 24.83
C VAL A 545 10.94 13.87 24.60
N HIS A 546 11.44 13.16 23.60
CA HIS A 546 11.08 11.78 23.33
C HIS A 546 11.94 10.83 24.15
N LEU A 547 11.31 9.84 24.79
CA LEU A 547 11.95 8.93 25.72
C LEU A 547 12.07 7.54 25.13
N GLY A 548 13.25 6.93 25.22
CA GLY A 548 13.51 5.55 24.86
C GLY A 548 13.54 4.64 26.08
N ALA A 549 13.07 3.40 25.91
CA ALA A 549 13.04 2.42 26.99
C ALA A 549 13.31 1.00 26.53
N GLY A 550 13.69 0.16 27.48
CA GLY A 550 13.73 -1.29 27.36
C GLY A 550 12.51 -1.96 28.00
N ILE A 551 12.38 -3.28 27.78
CA ILE A 551 11.24 -4.14 28.20
C ILE A 551 10.88 -3.98 29.68
N ASN A 552 11.85 -3.75 30.56
CA ASN A 552 11.67 -3.89 32.00
C ASN A 552 11.17 -2.65 32.73
N GLY A 553 10.72 -1.63 32.03
CA GLY A 553 10.22 -0.40 32.61
C GLY A 553 11.24 0.35 33.47
N TRP A 554 11.08 1.65 33.61
CA TRP A 554 11.88 2.50 34.49
C TRP A 554 11.12 3.77 34.88
N SER A 555 11.56 4.41 35.95
CA SER A 555 11.08 5.72 36.37
C SER A 555 12.23 6.72 36.49
N GLY A 556 11.93 7.99 36.33
CA GLY A 556 12.91 9.06 36.42
C GLY A 556 12.27 10.44 36.35
N ASP A 557 13.13 11.44 36.22
CA ASP A 557 12.73 12.83 36.05
C ASP A 557 13.44 13.42 34.83
N VAL A 558 12.72 14.22 34.05
CA VAL A 558 13.27 15.00 32.93
C VAL A 558 13.23 16.46 33.33
N SER A 559 14.37 17.12 33.34
CA SER A 559 14.52 18.53 33.71
C SER A 559 14.97 19.37 32.53
N LEU A 560 14.37 20.55 32.41
CA LEU A 560 14.83 21.65 31.56
C LEU A 560 15.67 22.59 32.40
N LEU A 561 16.94 22.81 32.01
CA LEU A 561 17.91 23.62 32.76
C LEU A 561 18.37 24.82 31.95
N ARG A 562 18.67 25.90 32.63
CA ARG A 562 19.47 27.00 32.06
C ARG A 562 20.92 26.58 31.81
N PRO A 563 21.70 27.31 31.00
CA PRO A 563 23.12 27.01 30.78
C PRO A 563 23.98 27.01 32.05
N ASP A 564 23.57 27.72 33.09
CA ASP A 564 24.23 27.75 34.43
C ASP A 564 23.84 26.56 35.32
N GLY A 565 22.97 25.67 34.85
CA GLY A 565 22.47 24.52 35.58
C GLY A 565 21.22 24.77 36.43
N THR A 566 20.70 26.00 36.46
CA THR A 566 19.44 26.30 37.17
C THR A 566 18.25 25.59 36.51
N GLU A 567 17.47 24.87 37.29
CA GLU A 567 16.27 24.18 36.80
C GLU A 567 15.13 25.17 36.52
N LEU A 568 14.59 25.12 35.32
CA LEU A 568 13.43 25.90 34.88
C LEU A 568 12.12 25.15 35.11
N SER A 569 12.10 23.87 34.78
CA SER A 569 10.95 22.98 34.91
C SER A 569 11.39 21.53 34.91
N ALA A 570 10.60 20.65 35.52
CA ALA A 570 10.85 19.22 35.49
C ALA A 570 9.58 18.42 35.63
N TYR A 571 9.55 17.25 35.01
CA TYR A 571 8.44 16.29 35.07
C TYR A 571 8.93 14.91 35.43
N ALA A 572 8.14 14.21 36.26
CA ALA A 572 8.34 12.81 36.54
C ALA A 572 7.82 11.96 35.36
N VAL A 573 8.62 10.99 34.98
CA VAL A 573 8.33 10.06 33.89
C VAL A 573 8.37 8.63 34.36
N ASN A 574 7.52 7.79 33.78
CA ASN A 574 7.49 6.37 34.03
C ASN A 574 7.30 5.62 32.72
N PHE A 575 8.33 4.97 32.25
CA PHE A 575 8.27 4.27 30.97
C PHE A 575 7.96 2.78 31.19
N GLY A 576 7.02 2.29 30.42
CA GLY A 576 6.61 0.90 30.40
C GLY A 576 6.02 0.56 29.04
N TRP A 577 5.35 -0.59 28.94
CA TRP A 577 4.68 -0.98 27.72
C TRP A 577 3.52 0.00 27.40
N ILE A 578 3.62 0.67 26.27
CA ILE A 578 2.56 1.54 25.71
C ILE A 578 1.90 0.79 24.57
N GLY A 579 0.73 0.23 24.83
CA GLY A 579 -0.03 -0.50 23.81
C GLY A 579 -0.35 0.38 22.59
N GLY A 580 0.02 -0.09 21.38
CA GLY A 580 -0.37 0.52 20.12
C GLY A 580 0.41 1.75 19.68
N GLY A 581 1.64 1.98 20.19
CA GLY A 581 2.54 3.04 19.69
C GLY A 581 2.00 4.46 19.83
N ARG A 582 1.27 4.76 20.89
CA ARG A 582 0.69 6.09 21.11
C ARG A 582 1.62 6.98 21.91
N TYR A 583 1.72 8.24 21.52
CA TYR A 583 2.40 9.24 22.31
C TYR A 583 1.58 9.56 23.58
N VAL A 584 2.23 9.39 24.74
CA VAL A 584 1.65 9.69 26.06
C VAL A 584 2.55 10.69 26.77
N GLU A 585 2.01 11.87 27.05
CA GLU A 585 2.71 12.95 27.73
C GLU A 585 2.76 12.72 29.24
N ALA A 586 3.94 12.90 29.81
CA ALA A 586 4.14 12.98 31.27
C ALA A 586 3.73 14.37 31.78
N THR A 587 2.81 14.40 32.73
CA THR A 587 2.27 15.65 33.32
C THR A 587 2.45 15.71 34.84
N ARG A 588 3.20 14.77 35.42
CA ARG A 588 3.37 14.65 36.88
C ARG A 588 4.53 15.49 37.38
N GLU A 589 4.37 15.99 38.59
CA GLU A 589 5.44 16.70 39.30
C GLU A 589 6.66 15.80 39.50
N LYS A 590 7.84 16.42 39.43
CA LYS A 590 9.13 15.79 39.69
C LYS A 590 9.12 14.95 40.97
N GLY A 591 9.72 13.77 40.92
CA GLY A 591 9.79 12.85 42.06
C GLY A 591 8.57 11.97 42.29
N THR A 592 7.50 12.13 41.52
CA THR A 592 6.26 11.34 41.67
C THR A 592 6.34 10.03 40.91
N ASP A 593 5.94 8.91 41.53
CA ASP A 593 5.82 7.61 40.87
C ASP A 593 4.41 7.37 40.33
N SER A 594 4.31 6.56 39.29
CA SER A 594 3.08 6.15 38.65
C SER A 594 3.18 4.75 38.07
N ASN A 595 2.05 4.10 37.95
CA ASN A 595 1.94 2.84 37.16
C ASN A 595 1.48 3.08 35.71
N LYS A 596 1.29 4.34 35.30
CA LYS A 596 0.98 4.71 33.92
C LYS A 596 2.26 5.02 33.17
N ALA A 597 2.41 4.42 31.98
CA ALA A 597 3.56 4.65 31.11
C ALA A 597 3.43 5.97 30.35
N ASP A 598 4.55 6.68 30.22
CA ASP A 598 4.73 7.89 29.42
C ASP A 598 5.85 7.65 28.41
N CYS A 599 5.87 8.36 27.28
CA CYS A 599 6.96 8.28 26.31
C CYS A 599 7.47 9.67 25.87
N MET A 600 6.88 10.76 26.37
CA MET A 600 7.34 12.08 26.10
C MET A 600 7.09 13.06 27.24
N VAL A 601 7.89 14.13 27.26
CA VAL A 601 7.70 15.31 28.11
C VAL A 601 7.60 16.52 27.22
N VAL A 602 6.70 17.47 27.52
CA VAL A 602 6.55 18.72 26.78
C VAL A 602 6.79 19.91 27.71
N PHE A 603 7.86 20.66 27.48
CA PHE A 603 8.09 21.96 28.11
C PHE A 603 7.53 23.04 27.20
N ARG A 604 6.42 23.65 27.60
CA ARG A 604 5.68 24.62 26.78
C ARG A 604 6.13 26.04 27.00
N GLY A 605 6.17 26.80 25.90
CA GLY A 605 6.38 28.26 25.93
C GLY A 605 7.77 28.67 26.38
N VAL A 606 8.79 27.87 26.10
CA VAL A 606 10.18 28.16 26.42
C VAL A 606 10.65 29.41 25.65
N THR A 607 11.38 30.31 26.33
CA THR A 607 11.93 31.52 25.75
C THR A 607 13.47 31.55 25.81
N GLU A 608 14.06 30.64 26.56
CA GLU A 608 15.51 30.46 26.63
C GLU A 608 16.05 29.86 25.33
N LYS A 609 16.76 30.69 24.54
CA LYS A 609 17.38 30.26 23.26
C LYS A 609 18.53 29.26 23.44
N SER A 610 19.00 29.09 24.68
CA SER A 610 20.01 28.10 25.06
C SER A 610 19.60 27.44 26.37
N PHE A 611 19.60 26.10 26.39
CA PHE A 611 19.16 25.31 27.54
C PHE A 611 19.83 23.94 27.53
N ALA A 612 19.59 23.13 28.57
CA ALA A 612 19.96 21.73 28.60
C ALA A 612 18.78 20.85 29.04
N ILE A 613 18.68 19.67 28.46
CA ILE A 613 17.76 18.59 28.90
C ILE A 613 18.58 17.60 29.71
N GLN A 614 18.16 17.31 30.92
CA GLN A 614 18.75 16.29 31.77
C GLN A 614 17.71 15.24 32.16
N PHE A 615 18.04 13.99 31.94
CA PHE A 615 17.30 12.85 32.45
C PHE A 615 18.00 12.25 33.66
N SER A 616 17.23 12.01 34.73
CA SER A 616 17.72 11.41 35.99
C SER A 616 16.88 10.18 36.31
N LYS A 617 17.46 8.98 36.12
CA LYS A 617 16.79 7.71 36.43
C LYS A 617 16.63 7.55 37.93
N ARG A 618 15.42 7.22 38.42
CA ARG A 618 15.11 6.94 39.82
C ARG A 618 14.97 5.45 40.11
N GLY A 619 14.38 4.67 39.20
CA GLY A 619 14.14 3.26 39.44
C GLY A 619 13.96 2.43 38.17
N GLY A 620 13.77 1.11 38.36
CA GLY A 620 13.59 0.17 37.27
C GLY A 620 14.88 -0.44 36.73
N LYS A 621 14.76 -1.59 36.03
CA LYS A 621 15.91 -2.33 35.46
C LYS A 621 16.11 -2.08 33.97
N GLY A 622 15.13 -1.47 33.29
CA GLY A 622 15.17 -1.22 31.84
C GLY A 622 16.20 -0.18 31.44
N ALA A 623 16.58 -0.18 30.18
CA ALA A 623 17.29 0.90 29.54
C ALA A 623 16.46 2.19 29.60
N ALA A 624 17.11 3.32 29.83
CA ALA A 624 16.47 4.62 29.98
C ALA A 624 17.30 5.70 29.30
N ALA A 625 16.70 6.41 28.34
CA ALA A 625 17.41 7.40 27.55
C ALA A 625 16.48 8.49 27.03
N VAL A 626 17.04 9.64 26.67
CA VAL A 626 16.42 10.61 25.79
C VAL A 626 16.68 10.18 24.36
N ALA A 627 15.63 9.78 23.67
CA ALA A 627 15.68 9.25 22.31
C ALA A 627 15.77 10.34 21.24
N GLY A 628 15.07 11.45 21.47
CA GLY A 628 15.09 12.62 20.59
C GLY A 628 14.51 13.87 21.23
N LEU A 629 14.69 14.99 20.55
CA LEU A 629 14.07 16.27 20.91
C LEU A 629 13.38 16.88 19.70
N GLN A 630 12.27 17.59 19.94
CA GLN A 630 11.68 18.49 18.95
C GLN A 630 11.61 19.91 19.53
N LEU A 631 12.01 20.90 18.74
CA LEU A 631 11.87 22.32 19.03
C LEU A 631 10.75 22.84 18.14
N VAL A 632 9.58 23.06 18.71
CA VAL A 632 8.35 23.39 17.98
C VAL A 632 8.05 24.87 18.15
N PRO A 633 8.08 25.69 17.08
CA PRO A 633 7.72 27.11 17.20
C PRO A 633 6.32 27.26 17.81
N ALA A 634 6.16 28.14 18.80
CA ALA A 634 4.84 28.47 19.33
C ALA A 634 4.02 29.18 18.25
N LYS A 635 2.74 28.86 18.18
CA LYS A 635 1.77 29.48 17.25
C LYS A 635 1.50 30.92 17.66
#